data_21d940e9d40be56fbb42af6cf777f80f
#
_entry.id   21d940e9d40be56fbb42af6cf777f80f
#
_cell.length_a   1.000
_cell.length_b   1.000
_cell.length_c   1.000
_cell.angle_alpha   90.00
_cell.angle_beta   90.00
_cell.angle_gamma   90.00
#
_symmetry.space_group_name_H-M   'P 1'
#
loop_
_entity.id
_entity.type
_entity.pdbx_description
1 polymer ?
#
loop_
_entity_poly.entity_id
_entity_poly.type
_entity_poly.pdbx_seq_one_letter_code
_entity_poly.pdbx_strand_id
1 'polypeptide(L)'
;MKPFYGDELVHQIISKSKLEKLTKNNKKYTINLNKDDYINLVNICVGLYSPLKGFCDYRDYCSIIEKNKINNNINWTIPILLNSSLKKKGFFRLKYKSKIVGALNVESIFKINKKLFNLKIFGTNNNNHPGVAIVAKRKNLFIGGKTYLLNSALPTSSYFYSPKNMRTFFKKKKGLYTAFSTRNICHSGHAFIHSHILKKVKILHVVVIQSTFYKYRPKIVFETYEIIRKKMNLKNKIKIISIFMPTFFAGPKEAFLQAIMMQNLGFNNFVVGRDHAGVKDFYGKYESQKIFNNLKSLSLNIFKTKEPKICTNCKKISFAKRINRCIYCSSKTKLVGIDGKFVRKKIIQRDFLKLDGMLNPYLISYFKKKKKFNSVAKI
;
A
#
# COMPACT_ATOMS: atom_id res chain seq x y z
N MET A 1 14.85 -13.80 -8.18
CA MET A 1 13.86 -12.71 -8.22
C MET A 1 12.81 -13.02 -9.27
N LYS A 2 11.56 -12.62 -9.04
CA LYS A 2 10.49 -12.71 -10.04
C LYS A 2 10.68 -11.66 -11.14
N PRO A 3 10.20 -11.89 -12.38
CA PRO A 3 10.23 -10.88 -13.44
C PRO A 3 9.47 -9.61 -13.04
N PHE A 4 9.65 -8.52 -13.76
CA PHE A 4 8.75 -7.37 -13.60
C PHE A 4 7.33 -7.79 -13.95
N TYR A 5 6.37 -7.14 -13.34
CA TYR A 5 4.98 -7.34 -13.74
C TYR A 5 4.76 -6.75 -15.14
N GLY A 6 4.23 -7.57 -16.05
CA GLY A 6 4.14 -7.22 -17.47
C GLY A 6 5.49 -7.19 -18.22
N ASP A 7 6.50 -7.87 -17.66
CA ASP A 7 7.82 -8.13 -18.24
C ASP A 7 8.66 -6.87 -18.56
N GLU A 8 8.15 -5.67 -18.22
CA GLU A 8 8.80 -4.38 -18.49
C GLU A 8 8.95 -3.54 -17.22
N LEU A 9 10.15 -2.97 -17.02
CA LEU A 9 10.36 -1.91 -16.04
C LEU A 9 10.13 -0.55 -16.69
N VAL A 10 9.08 0.14 -16.29
CA VAL A 10 8.88 1.54 -16.64
C VAL A 10 9.87 2.41 -15.84
N HIS A 11 10.72 3.15 -16.54
CA HIS A 11 11.67 4.08 -15.93
C HIS A 11 11.66 5.41 -16.70
N GLN A 12 10.92 6.39 -16.16
CA GLN A 12 10.64 7.66 -16.86
C GLN A 12 11.16 8.86 -16.05
N ILE A 13 12.43 8.76 -15.62
CA ILE A 13 13.13 9.83 -14.93
C ILE A 13 13.88 10.67 -15.96
N ILE A 14 13.70 11.99 -15.93
CA ILE A 14 14.30 12.91 -16.92
C ILE A 14 15.06 14.06 -16.27
N SER A 15 15.97 14.66 -17.05
CA SER A 15 16.68 15.90 -16.69
C SER A 15 15.79 17.14 -16.89
N LYS A 16 16.22 18.28 -16.31
CA LYS A 16 15.55 19.57 -16.50
C LYS A 16 15.55 20.00 -17.97
N SER A 17 16.67 19.83 -18.67
CA SER A 17 16.77 20.16 -20.10
C SER A 17 15.79 19.39 -20.96
N LYS A 18 15.64 18.06 -20.72
CA LYS A 18 14.66 17.23 -21.42
C LYS A 18 13.22 17.67 -21.13
N LEU A 19 12.92 18.03 -19.87
CA LEU A 19 11.59 18.55 -19.52
C LEU A 19 11.28 19.84 -20.26
N GLU A 20 12.22 20.78 -20.31
CA GLU A 20 12.06 22.07 -21.02
C GLU A 20 11.80 21.86 -22.49
N LYS A 21 12.54 20.95 -23.13
CA LYS A 21 12.33 20.57 -24.53
C LYS A 21 10.93 20.01 -24.77
N LEU A 22 10.48 19.06 -23.93
CA LEU A 22 9.14 18.43 -24.06
C LEU A 22 8.00 19.43 -23.88
N THR A 23 8.14 20.41 -22.98
CA THR A 23 7.06 21.33 -22.63
C THR A 23 7.18 22.70 -23.30
N LYS A 24 8.04 22.86 -24.32
CA LYS A 24 8.35 24.12 -25.01
C LYS A 24 7.09 24.87 -25.46
N ASN A 25 6.14 24.20 -26.08
CA ASN A 25 4.93 24.80 -26.67
C ASN A 25 3.85 25.15 -25.63
N ASN A 26 3.96 24.67 -24.40
CA ASN A 26 2.94 24.88 -23.35
C ASN A 26 3.56 25.41 -22.05
N LYS A 27 4.66 26.16 -22.11
CA LYS A 27 5.39 26.67 -20.93
C LYS A 27 4.51 27.46 -19.93
N LYS A 28 3.49 28.16 -20.41
CA LYS A 28 2.57 28.98 -19.61
C LYS A 28 1.57 28.14 -18.79
N TYR A 29 1.36 26.88 -19.17
CA TYR A 29 0.34 26.04 -18.55
C TYR A 29 0.97 25.00 -17.64
N THR A 30 0.43 24.86 -16.44
CA THR A 30 0.84 23.85 -15.49
C THR A 30 -0.37 23.10 -14.93
N ILE A 31 -0.17 21.81 -14.66
CA ILE A 31 -1.17 20.96 -13.97
C ILE A 31 -0.71 20.83 -12.52
N ASN A 32 -1.52 21.30 -11.60
CA ASN A 32 -1.23 21.20 -10.17
C ASN A 32 -1.61 19.83 -9.66
N LEU A 33 -0.66 19.16 -9.01
CA LEU A 33 -0.85 17.87 -8.37
C LEU A 33 -1.14 18.06 -6.88
N ASN A 34 -2.08 17.29 -6.36
CA ASN A 34 -2.17 17.08 -4.93
C ASN A 34 -1.11 16.04 -4.49
N LYS A 35 -1.07 15.71 -3.20
CA LYS A 35 -0.08 14.79 -2.67
C LYS A 35 -0.24 13.35 -3.21
N ASP A 36 -1.48 12.88 -3.39
CA ASP A 36 -1.75 11.54 -3.91
C ASP A 36 -1.39 11.44 -5.40
N ASP A 37 -1.70 12.48 -6.19
CA ASP A 37 -1.32 12.56 -7.60
C ASP A 37 0.21 12.57 -7.77
N TYR A 38 0.93 13.32 -6.92
CA TYR A 38 2.40 13.31 -6.91
C TYR A 38 2.98 11.93 -6.55
N ILE A 39 2.40 11.23 -5.55
CA ILE A 39 2.82 9.88 -5.19
C ILE A 39 2.56 8.92 -6.37
N ASN A 40 1.43 9.03 -7.04
CA ASN A 40 1.13 8.23 -8.22
C ASN A 40 2.11 8.50 -9.37
N LEU A 41 2.43 9.78 -9.65
CA LEU A 41 3.45 10.16 -10.61
C LEU A 41 4.80 9.51 -10.30
N VAL A 42 5.26 9.58 -9.06
CA VAL A 42 6.50 8.93 -8.62
C VAL A 42 6.44 7.43 -8.88
N ASN A 43 5.38 6.76 -8.42
CA ASN A 43 5.25 5.30 -8.54
C ASN A 43 5.20 4.81 -9.99
N ILE A 44 4.55 5.56 -10.88
CA ILE A 44 4.57 5.29 -12.32
C ILE A 44 6.00 5.41 -12.85
N CYS A 45 6.63 6.56 -12.63
CA CYS A 45 7.91 6.89 -13.27
C CYS A 45 9.11 6.11 -12.72
N VAL A 46 9.09 5.66 -11.45
CA VAL A 46 10.12 4.78 -10.91
C VAL A 46 9.86 3.29 -11.20
N GLY A 47 8.70 2.96 -11.76
CA GLY A 47 8.31 1.62 -12.16
C GLY A 47 7.67 0.76 -11.08
N LEU A 48 7.25 1.32 -9.94
CA LEU A 48 6.45 0.59 -8.94
C LEU A 48 5.10 0.14 -9.52
N TYR A 49 4.54 0.92 -10.44
CA TYR A 49 3.32 0.62 -11.17
C TYR A 49 3.57 0.08 -12.58
N SER A 50 4.76 -0.48 -12.87
CA SER A 50 4.98 -1.16 -14.16
C SER A 50 3.90 -2.22 -14.40
N PRO A 51 3.39 -2.35 -15.62
CA PRO A 51 3.82 -1.71 -16.85
C PRO A 51 3.14 -0.36 -17.18
N LEU A 52 2.42 0.26 -16.24
CA LEU A 52 1.69 1.52 -16.46
C LEU A 52 2.68 2.67 -16.75
N LYS A 53 2.55 3.31 -17.92
CA LYS A 53 3.45 4.37 -18.41
C LYS A 53 2.97 5.79 -18.10
N GLY A 54 1.78 5.94 -17.51
CA GLY A 54 1.21 7.23 -17.21
C GLY A 54 -0.08 7.14 -16.40
N PHE A 55 -0.74 8.28 -16.24
CA PHE A 55 -2.12 8.26 -15.76
C PHE A 55 -3.00 7.61 -16.81
N CYS A 56 -3.91 6.73 -16.40
CA CYS A 56 -4.78 5.96 -17.29
C CYS A 56 -5.51 6.87 -18.26
N ASP A 57 -5.48 6.53 -19.52
CA ASP A 57 -6.32 7.13 -20.54
C ASP A 57 -7.75 6.54 -20.48
N TYR A 58 -8.62 6.93 -21.41
CA TYR A 58 -10.01 6.45 -21.43
C TYR A 58 -10.11 4.94 -21.74
N ARG A 59 -9.22 4.39 -22.59
CA ARG A 59 -9.21 2.96 -22.94
C ARG A 59 -8.80 2.12 -21.72
N ASP A 60 -7.70 2.51 -21.05
CA ASP A 60 -7.26 1.86 -19.82
C ASP A 60 -8.34 1.92 -18.75
N TYR A 61 -8.97 3.10 -18.56
CA TYR A 61 -10.08 3.26 -17.64
C TYR A 61 -11.22 2.28 -17.92
N CYS A 62 -11.73 2.22 -19.15
CA CYS A 62 -12.81 1.31 -19.52
C CYS A 62 -12.41 -0.15 -19.33
N SER A 63 -11.24 -0.55 -19.79
CA SER A 63 -10.73 -1.92 -19.67
C SER A 63 -10.58 -2.36 -18.20
N ILE A 64 -10.09 -1.47 -17.33
CA ILE A 64 -9.97 -1.77 -15.89
C ILE A 64 -11.34 -1.91 -15.25
N ILE A 65 -12.27 -1.00 -15.54
CA ILE A 65 -13.62 -1.01 -14.97
C ILE A 65 -14.40 -2.26 -15.38
N GLU A 66 -14.29 -2.67 -16.64
CA GLU A 66 -15.04 -3.81 -17.18
C GLU A 66 -14.37 -5.16 -16.87
N LYS A 67 -13.05 -5.24 -17.10
CA LYS A 67 -12.33 -6.51 -17.19
C LYS A 67 -11.23 -6.68 -16.13
N ASN A 68 -10.95 -5.67 -15.30
CA ASN A 68 -9.76 -5.60 -14.42
C ASN A 68 -8.45 -5.85 -15.18
N LYS A 69 -8.27 -5.24 -16.35
CA LYS A 69 -7.11 -5.40 -17.22
C LYS A 69 -6.67 -4.08 -17.81
N ILE A 70 -5.38 -3.96 -18.10
CA ILE A 70 -4.78 -2.92 -18.95
C ILE A 70 -4.19 -3.57 -20.20
N ASN A 71 -3.57 -2.75 -21.07
CA ASN A 71 -2.90 -3.18 -22.30
C ASN A 71 -2.36 -4.61 -22.23
N ASN A 72 -2.39 -5.33 -23.37
CA ASN A 72 -1.92 -6.72 -23.50
C ASN A 72 -2.59 -7.73 -22.55
N ASN A 73 -3.81 -7.44 -22.09
CA ASN A 73 -4.59 -8.36 -21.28
C ASN A 73 -4.05 -8.62 -19.86
N ILE A 74 -3.18 -7.76 -19.34
CA ILE A 74 -2.56 -7.89 -18.01
C ILE A 74 -3.57 -7.44 -16.92
N ASN A 75 -3.72 -8.24 -15.86
CA ASN A 75 -4.61 -7.88 -14.77
C ASN A 75 -4.19 -6.57 -14.07
N TRP A 76 -5.11 -5.63 -13.94
CA TRP A 76 -4.92 -4.37 -13.25
C TRP A 76 -6.24 -3.94 -12.61
N THR A 77 -6.24 -3.61 -11.33
CA THR A 77 -7.50 -3.58 -10.55
C THR A 77 -8.01 -2.17 -10.22
N ILE A 78 -7.16 -1.15 -10.29
CA ILE A 78 -7.52 0.21 -9.91
C ILE A 78 -6.98 1.18 -10.96
N PRO A 79 -7.82 1.96 -11.66
CA PRO A 79 -7.33 2.95 -12.61
C PRO A 79 -6.64 4.10 -11.87
N ILE A 80 -5.42 4.42 -12.28
CA ILE A 80 -4.64 5.55 -11.73
C ILE A 80 -5.01 6.80 -12.51
N LEU A 81 -5.95 7.57 -11.98
CA LEU A 81 -6.58 8.70 -12.65
C LEU A 81 -6.04 10.04 -12.15
N LEU A 82 -5.87 11.00 -13.07
CA LEU A 82 -5.55 12.39 -12.75
C LEU A 82 -6.73 13.28 -13.04
N ASN A 83 -7.28 13.92 -12.01
CA ASN A 83 -8.37 14.87 -12.12
C ASN A 83 -7.85 16.26 -12.51
N SER A 84 -8.40 16.87 -13.54
CA SER A 84 -7.97 18.18 -14.05
C SER A 84 -9.12 18.96 -14.67
N SER A 85 -8.98 20.28 -14.76
CA SER A 85 -9.86 21.13 -15.56
C SER A 85 -9.29 21.44 -16.96
N LEU A 86 -8.12 20.90 -17.29
CA LEU A 86 -7.46 21.12 -18.57
C LEU A 86 -8.25 20.47 -19.70
N LYS A 87 -8.48 21.23 -20.79
CA LYS A 87 -9.19 20.77 -22.00
C LYS A 87 -8.30 20.72 -23.25
N LYS A 88 -6.98 20.65 -23.08
CA LYS A 88 -5.98 20.70 -24.15
C LYS A 88 -5.09 19.46 -24.12
N LYS A 89 -4.79 18.89 -25.30
CA LYS A 89 -3.82 17.80 -25.47
C LYS A 89 -2.39 18.34 -25.64
N GLY A 90 -1.38 17.47 -25.45
CA GLY A 90 0.03 17.80 -25.58
C GLY A 90 0.80 17.73 -24.28
N PHE A 91 2.02 18.20 -24.29
CA PHE A 91 2.92 18.15 -23.11
C PHE A 91 2.68 19.34 -22.17
N PHE A 92 2.44 19.04 -20.90
CA PHE A 92 2.25 20.03 -19.85
C PHE A 92 3.17 19.73 -18.65
N ARG A 93 3.64 20.80 -18.00
CA ARG A 93 4.38 20.70 -16.75
C ARG A 93 3.48 20.27 -15.60
N LEU A 94 3.99 19.37 -14.77
CA LEU A 94 3.36 18.94 -13.53
C LEU A 94 4.00 19.69 -12.35
N LYS A 95 3.16 20.29 -11.50
CA LYS A 95 3.60 21.11 -10.35
C LYS A 95 3.08 20.52 -9.05
N TYR A 96 3.96 20.39 -8.07
CA TYR A 96 3.62 19.98 -6.70
C TYR A 96 4.33 20.88 -5.69
N LYS A 97 3.60 21.44 -4.71
CA LYS A 97 4.14 22.36 -3.69
C LYS A 97 4.99 23.48 -4.32
N SER A 98 4.44 24.19 -5.26
CA SER A 98 5.09 25.29 -6.00
C SER A 98 6.32 24.90 -6.84
N LYS A 99 6.76 23.66 -6.87
CA LYS A 99 7.89 23.17 -7.68
C LYS A 99 7.40 22.39 -8.88
N ILE A 100 8.07 22.56 -10.02
CA ILE A 100 7.87 21.69 -11.18
C ILE A 100 8.53 20.34 -10.84
N VAL A 101 7.74 19.26 -10.98
CA VAL A 101 8.17 17.90 -10.62
C VAL A 101 8.24 16.94 -11.81
N GLY A 102 7.70 17.33 -12.97
CA GLY A 102 7.68 16.46 -14.14
C GLY A 102 6.84 17.01 -15.28
N ALA A 103 6.49 16.13 -16.21
CA ALA A 103 5.60 16.43 -17.33
C ALA A 103 4.59 15.29 -17.56
N LEU A 104 3.48 15.64 -18.18
CA LEU A 104 2.47 14.73 -18.70
C LEU A 104 2.23 15.06 -20.17
N ASN A 105 2.32 14.07 -21.06
CA ASN A 105 1.76 14.14 -22.40
C ASN A 105 0.27 13.81 -22.30
N VAL A 106 -0.60 14.82 -22.34
CA VAL A 106 -2.06 14.62 -22.30
C VAL A 106 -2.53 14.07 -23.64
N GLU A 107 -2.86 12.81 -23.69
CA GLU A 107 -3.34 12.08 -24.87
C GLU A 107 -4.85 11.88 -24.84
N SER A 108 -5.43 11.81 -23.65
CA SER A 108 -6.84 11.57 -23.43
C SER A 108 -7.44 12.56 -22.43
N ILE A 109 -8.64 13.05 -22.73
CA ILE A 109 -9.44 13.94 -21.85
C ILE A 109 -10.84 13.34 -21.83
N PHE A 110 -11.34 12.98 -20.65
CA PHE A 110 -12.59 12.23 -20.55
C PHE A 110 -13.34 12.46 -19.22
N LYS A 111 -14.61 12.08 -19.23
CA LYS A 111 -15.46 12.04 -18.04
C LYS A 111 -15.71 10.58 -17.64
N ILE A 112 -16.02 10.35 -16.39
CA ILE A 112 -16.35 9.01 -15.88
C ILE A 112 -17.77 8.98 -15.30
N ASN A 113 -18.39 7.81 -15.34
CA ASN A 113 -19.58 7.55 -14.54
C ASN A 113 -19.14 7.19 -13.10
N LYS A 114 -19.27 8.15 -12.18
CA LYS A 114 -18.83 7.97 -10.77
C LYS A 114 -19.57 6.85 -10.06
N LYS A 115 -20.87 6.63 -10.35
CA LYS A 115 -21.66 5.55 -9.74
C LYS A 115 -21.15 4.19 -10.20
N LEU A 116 -20.91 4.03 -11.50
CA LEU A 116 -20.33 2.80 -12.06
C LEU A 116 -18.92 2.57 -11.53
N PHE A 117 -18.08 3.62 -11.49
CA PHE A 117 -16.74 3.55 -10.90
C PHE A 117 -16.78 3.04 -9.46
N ASN A 118 -17.64 3.61 -8.62
CA ASN A 118 -17.77 3.22 -7.22
C ASN A 118 -18.19 1.75 -7.08
N LEU A 119 -19.19 1.30 -7.82
CA LEU A 119 -19.63 -0.10 -7.81
C LEU A 119 -18.52 -1.04 -8.26
N LYS A 120 -17.81 -0.71 -9.34
CA LYS A 120 -16.75 -1.57 -9.88
C LYS A 120 -15.49 -1.58 -9.03
N ILE A 121 -15.11 -0.46 -8.40
CA ILE A 121 -13.87 -0.35 -7.61
C ILE A 121 -14.10 -0.68 -6.14
N PHE A 122 -15.19 -0.20 -5.55
CA PHE A 122 -15.44 -0.33 -4.10
C PHE A 122 -16.54 -1.35 -3.77
N GLY A 123 -17.31 -1.83 -4.77
CA GLY A 123 -18.46 -2.71 -4.56
C GLY A 123 -19.69 -2.00 -3.99
N THR A 124 -19.68 -0.67 -3.87
CA THR A 124 -20.77 0.11 -3.23
C THR A 124 -20.80 1.56 -3.69
N ASN A 125 -22.00 2.15 -3.64
CA ASN A 125 -22.21 3.61 -3.78
C ASN A 125 -22.50 4.29 -2.42
N ASN A 126 -22.35 3.59 -1.30
CA ASN A 126 -22.63 4.13 0.03
C ASN A 126 -21.61 5.22 0.39
N ASN A 127 -22.09 6.44 0.68
CA ASN A 127 -21.24 7.59 1.05
C ASN A 127 -20.46 7.41 2.37
N ASN A 128 -20.84 6.46 3.22
CA ASN A 128 -20.05 6.09 4.41
C ASN A 128 -18.73 5.37 4.05
N HIS A 129 -18.60 4.91 2.80
CA HIS A 129 -17.35 4.37 2.30
C HIS A 129 -16.39 5.51 1.95
N PRO A 130 -15.18 5.60 2.54
CA PRO A 130 -14.30 6.76 2.36
C PRO A 130 -13.86 6.97 0.91
N GLY A 131 -13.69 5.89 0.14
CA GLY A 131 -13.37 5.98 -1.29
C GLY A 131 -14.51 6.62 -2.09
N VAL A 132 -15.77 6.26 -1.83
CA VAL A 132 -16.97 6.86 -2.45
C VAL A 132 -17.04 8.35 -2.12
N ALA A 133 -16.85 8.72 -0.85
CA ALA A 133 -16.86 10.12 -0.42
C ALA A 133 -15.76 10.97 -1.11
N ILE A 134 -14.58 10.38 -1.34
CA ILE A 134 -13.49 11.05 -2.07
C ILE A 134 -13.86 11.24 -3.56
N VAL A 135 -14.40 10.20 -4.21
CA VAL A 135 -14.80 10.27 -5.62
C VAL A 135 -15.91 11.28 -5.84
N ALA A 136 -16.87 11.38 -4.91
CA ALA A 136 -17.94 12.36 -4.97
C ALA A 136 -17.43 13.81 -5.07
N LYS A 137 -16.36 14.14 -4.32
CA LYS A 137 -15.73 15.48 -4.27
C LYS A 137 -14.87 15.82 -5.50
N ARG A 138 -14.48 14.84 -6.31
CA ARG A 138 -13.66 15.10 -7.52
C ARG A 138 -14.49 15.76 -8.61
N LYS A 139 -13.86 16.66 -9.37
CA LYS A 139 -14.42 17.13 -10.66
C LYS A 139 -14.60 15.95 -11.61
N ASN A 140 -15.52 16.04 -12.56
CA ASN A 140 -15.80 14.91 -13.47
C ASN A 140 -14.99 15.00 -14.78
N LEU A 141 -13.85 15.67 -14.78
CA LEU A 141 -12.95 15.69 -15.92
C LEU A 141 -11.60 15.09 -15.52
N PHE A 142 -11.14 14.14 -16.31
CA PHE A 142 -9.88 13.43 -16.10
C PHE A 142 -9.02 13.53 -17.34
N ILE A 143 -7.71 13.47 -17.12
CA ILE A 143 -6.71 13.48 -18.19
C ILE A 143 -5.78 12.29 -18.00
N GLY A 144 -5.39 11.69 -19.10
CA GLY A 144 -4.48 10.53 -19.12
C GLY A 144 -3.43 10.64 -20.22
N GLY A 145 -2.38 9.83 -20.07
CA GLY A 145 -1.28 9.75 -21.01
C GLY A 145 0.07 9.57 -20.32
N LYS A 146 1.14 9.53 -21.09
CA LYS A 146 2.50 9.21 -20.65
C LYS A 146 3.08 10.30 -19.75
N THR A 147 3.71 9.90 -18.64
CA THR A 147 4.28 10.81 -17.64
C THR A 147 5.80 10.76 -17.58
N TYR A 148 6.40 11.82 -17.05
CA TYR A 148 7.83 11.93 -16.81
C TYR A 148 8.07 12.63 -15.48
N LEU A 149 9.01 12.13 -14.68
CA LEU A 149 9.39 12.70 -13.38
C LEU A 149 10.79 13.32 -13.47
N LEU A 150 10.96 14.52 -12.93
CA LEU A 150 12.29 15.10 -12.77
C LEU A 150 13.11 14.32 -11.74
N ASN A 151 14.40 14.13 -12.04
CA ASN A 151 15.32 13.48 -11.10
C ASN A 151 15.35 14.18 -9.73
N SER A 152 15.32 15.52 -9.70
CA SER A 152 15.27 16.33 -8.49
C SER A 152 13.97 16.19 -7.68
N ALA A 153 12.95 15.57 -8.24
CA ALA A 153 11.65 15.34 -7.59
C ALA A 153 11.52 13.93 -7.00
N LEU A 154 12.58 13.12 -7.03
CA LEU A 154 12.58 11.81 -6.36
C LEU A 154 12.50 11.96 -4.83
N PRO A 155 11.80 11.05 -4.15
CA PRO A 155 11.80 11.02 -2.69
C PRO A 155 13.21 10.78 -2.11
N THR A 156 13.58 11.53 -1.07
CA THR A 156 14.89 11.46 -0.41
C THR A 156 14.93 10.62 0.87
N SER A 157 13.89 9.84 1.16
CA SER A 157 13.82 9.01 2.36
C SER A 157 14.79 7.83 2.30
N SER A 158 15.57 7.61 3.35
CA SER A 158 16.48 6.46 3.50
C SER A 158 15.79 5.09 3.50
N TYR A 159 14.49 5.06 3.71
CA TYR A 159 13.66 3.85 3.68
C TYR A 159 12.97 3.62 2.33
N PHE A 160 13.04 4.59 1.41
CA PHE A 160 12.43 4.46 0.08
C PHE A 160 13.36 3.74 -0.87
N TYR A 161 12.83 2.70 -1.52
CA TYR A 161 13.54 1.98 -2.57
C TYR A 161 12.71 1.98 -3.85
N SER A 162 13.33 2.41 -4.95
CA SER A 162 12.76 2.17 -6.29
C SER A 162 12.93 0.70 -6.68
N PRO A 163 12.15 0.17 -7.63
CA PRO A 163 12.35 -1.18 -8.17
C PRO A 163 13.77 -1.43 -8.64
N LYS A 164 14.38 -0.48 -9.34
CA LYS A 164 15.79 -0.57 -9.80
C LYS A 164 16.74 -0.79 -8.62
N ASN A 165 16.67 0.06 -7.60
CA ASN A 165 17.57 -0.01 -6.44
C ASN A 165 17.35 -1.28 -5.61
N MET A 166 16.09 -1.65 -5.36
CA MET A 166 15.77 -2.84 -4.57
C MET A 166 16.22 -4.13 -5.26
N ARG A 167 16.03 -4.22 -6.58
CA ARG A 167 16.47 -5.37 -7.36
C ARG A 167 18.00 -5.46 -7.46
N THR A 168 18.70 -4.32 -7.56
CA THR A 168 20.17 -4.29 -7.49
C THR A 168 20.65 -4.82 -6.13
N PHE A 169 19.99 -4.40 -5.04
CA PHE A 169 20.29 -4.95 -3.71
C PHE A 169 20.04 -6.46 -3.63
N PHE A 170 18.92 -6.96 -4.18
CA PHE A 170 18.61 -8.39 -4.18
C PHE A 170 19.54 -9.23 -5.06
N LYS A 171 20.03 -8.67 -6.19
CA LYS A 171 21.01 -9.36 -7.04
C LYS A 171 22.33 -9.65 -6.31
N LYS A 172 22.78 -8.72 -5.48
CA LYS A 172 24.01 -8.88 -4.69
C LYS A 172 23.90 -9.94 -3.58
N LYS A 173 22.68 -10.28 -3.15
CA LYS A 173 22.43 -11.24 -2.07
C LYS A 173 21.47 -12.31 -2.56
N LYS A 174 21.98 -13.49 -2.94
CA LYS A 174 21.14 -14.63 -3.34
C LYS A 174 20.16 -15.01 -2.22
N GLY A 175 18.88 -15.20 -2.55
CA GLY A 175 17.87 -15.63 -1.58
C GLY A 175 16.42 -15.43 -2.05
N LEU A 176 15.49 -15.98 -1.27
CA LEU A 176 14.06 -15.75 -1.43
C LEU A 176 13.62 -14.60 -0.52
N TYR A 177 13.06 -13.56 -1.11
CA TYR A 177 12.65 -12.35 -0.41
C TYR A 177 11.14 -12.32 -0.23
N THR A 178 10.70 -12.11 1.00
CA THR A 178 9.30 -12.10 1.39
C THR A 178 8.91 -10.72 1.90
N ALA A 179 7.80 -10.18 1.39
CA ALA A 179 7.23 -8.91 1.80
C ALA A 179 6.00 -9.07 2.69
N PHE A 180 5.89 -8.23 3.71
CA PHE A 180 4.70 -8.01 4.52
C PHE A 180 4.40 -6.51 4.54
N SER A 181 3.36 -6.07 3.85
CA SER A 181 3.01 -4.64 3.83
C SER A 181 2.09 -4.25 4.98
N THR A 182 2.29 -3.03 5.51
CA THR A 182 1.51 -2.55 6.65
C THR A 182 1.42 -1.03 6.74
N ARG A 183 0.31 -0.54 7.33
CA ARG A 183 0.11 0.84 7.79
C ARG A 183 -0.06 0.89 9.31
N ASN A 184 -0.03 -0.26 9.99
CA ASN A 184 -0.27 -0.38 11.42
C ASN A 184 1.03 -0.59 12.20
N ILE A 185 1.00 -0.27 13.50
CA ILE A 185 2.06 -0.63 14.43
C ILE A 185 2.21 -2.14 14.56
N CYS A 186 3.36 -2.59 15.06
CA CYS A 186 3.64 -4.00 15.30
C CYS A 186 2.90 -4.53 16.54
N HIS A 187 1.57 -4.68 16.49
CA HIS A 187 0.84 -5.36 17.55
C HIS A 187 1.10 -6.88 17.56
N SER A 188 0.72 -7.57 18.63
CA SER A 188 1.05 -8.98 18.84
C SER A 188 0.55 -9.91 17.73
N GLY A 189 -0.57 -9.59 17.07
CA GLY A 189 -1.05 -10.33 15.90
C GLY A 189 -0.09 -10.24 14.71
N HIS A 190 0.49 -9.06 14.44
CA HIS A 190 1.53 -8.91 13.43
C HIS A 190 2.81 -9.68 13.82
N ALA A 191 3.26 -9.52 15.06
CA ALA A 191 4.45 -10.23 15.54
C ALA A 191 4.30 -11.76 15.43
N PHE A 192 3.11 -12.29 15.72
CA PHE A 192 2.79 -13.71 15.56
C PHE A 192 2.84 -14.16 14.09
N ILE A 193 2.25 -13.38 13.16
CA ILE A 193 2.35 -13.65 11.72
C ILE A 193 3.81 -13.64 11.28
N HIS A 194 4.60 -12.66 11.73
CA HIS A 194 6.04 -12.58 11.38
C HIS A 194 6.80 -13.83 11.87
N SER A 195 6.60 -14.24 13.12
CA SER A 195 7.21 -15.48 13.65
C SER A 195 6.81 -16.71 12.85
N HIS A 196 5.54 -16.79 12.43
CA HIS A 196 5.07 -17.91 11.61
C HIS A 196 5.72 -17.92 10.22
N ILE A 197 5.83 -16.76 9.58
CA ILE A 197 6.46 -16.64 8.26
C ILE A 197 7.97 -16.92 8.35
N LEU A 198 8.65 -16.44 9.39
CA LEU A 198 10.07 -16.66 9.60
C LEU A 198 10.46 -18.13 9.87
N LYS A 199 9.49 -19.00 10.13
CA LYS A 199 9.72 -20.47 10.11
C LYS A 199 9.87 -21.02 8.69
N LYS A 200 9.40 -20.30 7.68
CA LYS A 200 9.38 -20.72 6.27
C LYS A 200 10.39 -19.96 5.41
N VAL A 201 10.84 -18.79 5.86
CA VAL A 201 11.74 -17.91 5.10
C VAL A 201 12.85 -17.35 5.99
N LYS A 202 14.03 -17.13 5.42
CA LYS A 202 15.19 -16.59 6.16
C LYS A 202 15.02 -15.12 6.54
N ILE A 203 14.47 -14.31 5.64
CA ILE A 203 14.32 -12.86 5.82
C ILE A 203 12.92 -12.40 5.45
N LEU A 204 12.29 -11.65 6.34
CA LEU A 204 11.03 -10.96 6.13
C LEU A 204 11.28 -9.45 5.98
N HIS A 205 10.77 -8.87 4.91
CA HIS A 205 10.76 -7.42 4.72
C HIS A 205 9.40 -6.86 5.15
N VAL A 206 9.42 -6.06 6.20
CA VAL A 206 8.26 -5.26 6.59
C VAL A 206 8.26 -4.00 5.73
N VAL A 207 7.26 -3.89 4.86
CA VAL A 207 7.08 -2.80 3.92
C VAL A 207 6.07 -1.82 4.50
N VAL A 208 6.55 -0.74 5.09
CA VAL A 208 5.69 0.31 5.67
C VAL A 208 5.13 1.16 4.54
N ILE A 209 3.80 1.16 4.41
CA ILE A 209 3.11 1.98 3.41
C ILE A 209 2.93 3.40 3.99
N GLN A 210 3.59 4.37 3.37
CA GLN A 210 3.43 5.78 3.66
C GLN A 210 2.34 6.36 2.75
N SER A 211 1.23 6.78 3.33
CA SER A 211 0.10 7.34 2.59
C SER A 211 -0.35 8.67 3.19
N THR A 212 -1.23 9.39 2.48
CA THR A 212 -1.87 10.63 2.94
C THR A 212 -2.89 10.37 4.04
N PHE A 213 -3.58 9.23 3.97
CA PHE A 213 -4.47 8.74 5.02
C PHE A 213 -3.75 7.70 5.87
N TYR A 214 -3.38 8.05 7.10
CA TYR A 214 -2.70 7.14 7.99
C TYR A 214 -3.43 7.05 9.34
N LYS A 215 -3.51 5.83 9.87
CA LYS A 215 -4.03 5.54 11.21
C LYS A 215 -3.01 5.86 12.30
N TYR A 216 -1.72 5.71 11.97
CA TYR A 216 -0.57 6.11 12.77
C TYR A 216 0.41 6.89 11.90
N ARG A 217 1.08 7.90 12.43
CA ARG A 217 2.15 8.57 11.70
C ARG A 217 3.19 7.54 11.26
N PRO A 218 3.68 7.57 10.01
CA PRO A 218 4.65 6.60 9.52
C PRO A 218 5.85 6.42 10.45
N LYS A 219 6.39 7.51 11.01
CA LYS A 219 7.49 7.47 11.99
C LYS A 219 7.18 6.54 13.18
N ILE A 220 5.96 6.59 13.73
CA ILE A 220 5.55 5.72 14.84
C ILE A 220 5.51 4.26 14.40
N VAL A 221 5.03 3.99 13.18
CA VAL A 221 5.03 2.62 12.63
C VAL A 221 6.47 2.11 12.55
N PHE A 222 7.39 2.86 11.95
CA PHE A 222 8.81 2.50 11.89
C PHE A 222 9.41 2.24 13.28
N GLU A 223 9.22 3.17 14.21
CA GLU A 223 9.74 3.06 15.57
C GLU A 223 9.26 1.77 16.27
N THR A 224 7.98 1.40 16.13
CA THR A 224 7.45 0.17 16.74
C THR A 224 8.06 -1.09 16.15
N TYR A 225 8.29 -1.15 14.84
CA TYR A 225 8.97 -2.28 14.20
C TYR A 225 10.46 -2.33 14.55
N GLU A 226 11.14 -1.19 14.66
CA GLU A 226 12.52 -1.11 15.10
C GLU A 226 12.70 -1.58 16.55
N ILE A 227 11.79 -1.19 17.46
CA ILE A 227 11.79 -1.64 18.84
C ILE A 227 11.65 -3.17 18.90
N ILE A 228 10.66 -3.73 18.24
CA ILE A 228 10.43 -5.19 18.23
C ILE A 228 11.63 -5.90 17.59
N ARG A 229 12.14 -5.42 16.46
CA ARG A 229 13.30 -6.01 15.78
C ARG A 229 14.55 -6.04 16.67
N LYS A 230 14.79 -4.96 17.42
CA LYS A 230 15.94 -4.85 18.35
C LYS A 230 15.74 -5.73 19.60
N LYS A 231 14.60 -5.58 20.28
CA LYS A 231 14.32 -6.23 21.57
C LYS A 231 14.09 -7.74 21.47
N MET A 232 13.61 -8.21 20.31
CA MET A 232 13.41 -9.64 20.04
C MET A 232 14.58 -10.28 19.27
N ASN A 233 15.71 -9.58 19.15
CA ASN A 233 16.91 -10.04 18.44
C ASN A 233 16.66 -10.50 16.99
N LEU A 234 15.81 -9.75 16.26
CA LEU A 234 15.38 -10.07 14.90
C LEU A 234 16.07 -9.22 13.82
N LYS A 235 17.17 -8.50 14.15
CA LYS A 235 17.86 -7.58 13.22
C LYS A 235 18.28 -8.24 11.91
N ASN A 236 18.69 -9.52 11.95
CA ASN A 236 19.11 -10.27 10.77
C ASN A 236 17.95 -10.95 10.05
N LYS A 237 16.80 -11.12 10.70
CA LYS A 237 15.61 -11.81 10.17
C LYS A 237 14.54 -10.86 9.64
N ILE A 238 14.45 -9.62 10.17
CA ILE A 238 13.49 -8.60 9.73
C ILE A 238 14.24 -7.39 9.19
N LYS A 239 13.90 -7.00 7.97
CA LYS A 239 14.31 -5.72 7.35
C LYS A 239 13.11 -4.81 7.22
N ILE A 240 13.30 -3.50 7.40
CA ILE A 240 12.22 -2.52 7.32
C ILE A 240 12.52 -1.60 6.14
N ILE A 241 11.56 -1.50 5.24
CA ILE A 241 11.61 -0.60 4.09
C ILE A 241 10.28 0.15 3.98
N SER A 242 10.18 1.14 3.11
CA SER A 242 8.92 1.81 2.83
C SER A 242 8.65 1.99 1.35
N ILE A 243 7.37 2.12 1.06
CA ILE A 243 6.84 2.61 -0.21
C ILE A 243 5.89 3.76 0.07
N PHE A 244 5.78 4.68 -0.90
CA PHE A 244 4.71 5.66 -0.91
C PHE A 244 3.54 5.11 -1.74
N MET A 245 2.33 5.18 -1.21
CA MET A 245 1.15 4.73 -1.93
C MET A 245 -0.07 5.49 -1.41
N PRO A 246 -0.89 6.10 -2.28
CA PRO A 246 -2.19 6.63 -1.87
C PRO A 246 -3.04 5.54 -1.23
N THR A 247 -3.93 5.91 -0.33
CA THR A 247 -4.95 4.96 0.15
C THR A 247 -6.10 4.96 -0.82
N PHE A 248 -6.30 3.84 -1.52
CA PHE A 248 -7.38 3.71 -2.49
C PHE A 248 -8.71 3.29 -1.84
N PHE A 249 -8.67 2.71 -0.65
CA PHE A 249 -9.85 2.16 0.03
C PHE A 249 -10.56 1.04 -0.75
N ALA A 250 -9.86 0.37 -1.65
CA ALA A 250 -10.42 -0.58 -2.59
C ALA A 250 -10.29 -2.06 -2.15
N GLY A 251 -10.00 -2.31 -0.87
CA GLY A 251 -9.97 -3.65 -0.27
C GLY A 251 -9.20 -4.68 -1.09
N PRO A 252 -9.88 -5.72 -1.63
CA PRO A 252 -9.24 -6.77 -2.43
C PRO A 252 -8.47 -6.24 -3.63
N LYS A 253 -9.02 -5.24 -4.34
CA LYS A 253 -8.36 -4.62 -5.50
C LYS A 253 -7.10 -3.86 -5.11
N GLU A 254 -7.09 -3.22 -3.95
CA GLU A 254 -5.89 -2.57 -3.40
C GLU A 254 -4.84 -3.60 -2.98
N ALA A 255 -5.25 -4.75 -2.42
CA ALA A 255 -4.34 -5.84 -2.09
C ALA A 255 -3.62 -6.40 -3.33
N PHE A 256 -4.33 -6.52 -4.46
CA PHE A 256 -3.74 -6.95 -5.73
C PHE A 256 -2.76 -5.93 -6.29
N LEU A 257 -3.08 -4.62 -6.26
CA LEU A 257 -2.16 -3.56 -6.66
C LEU A 257 -0.89 -3.56 -5.78
N GLN A 258 -1.01 -3.78 -4.47
CA GLN A 258 0.14 -3.93 -3.60
C GLN A 258 1.01 -5.13 -3.98
N ALA A 259 0.41 -6.26 -4.38
CA ALA A 259 1.15 -7.42 -4.85
C ALA A 259 1.94 -7.11 -6.15
N ILE A 260 1.36 -6.36 -7.08
CA ILE A 260 2.08 -5.85 -8.28
C ILE A 260 3.31 -5.06 -7.85
N MET A 261 3.15 -4.12 -6.90
CA MET A 261 4.27 -3.31 -6.40
C MET A 261 5.36 -4.18 -5.77
N MET A 262 4.99 -5.21 -4.99
CA MET A 262 5.96 -6.15 -4.41
C MET A 262 6.69 -6.96 -5.47
N GLN A 263 6.00 -7.41 -6.51
CA GLN A 263 6.65 -8.09 -7.64
C GLN A 263 7.62 -7.17 -8.36
N ASN A 264 7.25 -5.93 -8.63
CA ASN A 264 8.12 -4.94 -9.26
C ASN A 264 9.36 -4.62 -8.43
N LEU A 265 9.25 -4.57 -7.11
CA LEU A 265 10.39 -4.47 -6.19
C LEU A 265 11.31 -5.71 -6.21
N GLY A 266 10.88 -6.83 -6.79
CA GLY A 266 11.68 -8.06 -6.92
C GLY A 266 11.46 -9.08 -5.81
N PHE A 267 10.42 -8.96 -5.01
CA PHE A 267 10.05 -9.98 -4.02
C PHE A 267 9.60 -11.28 -4.69
N ASN A 268 9.83 -12.39 -3.99
CA ASN A 268 9.40 -13.72 -4.42
C ASN A 268 8.04 -14.07 -3.81
N ASN A 269 7.78 -13.56 -2.61
CA ASN A 269 6.60 -13.90 -1.83
C ASN A 269 5.97 -12.63 -1.24
N PHE A 270 4.65 -12.62 -1.14
CA PHE A 270 3.88 -11.57 -0.50
C PHE A 270 2.88 -12.13 0.52
N VAL A 271 2.89 -11.61 1.73
CA VAL A 271 2.03 -12.06 2.81
C VAL A 271 0.72 -11.28 2.78
N VAL A 272 -0.40 -11.98 2.64
CA VAL A 272 -1.75 -11.42 2.63
C VAL A 272 -2.52 -11.91 3.86
N GLY A 273 -2.86 -10.99 4.76
CA GLY A 273 -3.62 -11.28 5.96
C GLY A 273 -5.12 -11.44 5.71
N ARG A 274 -5.87 -11.72 6.79
CA ARG A 274 -7.33 -11.89 6.77
C ARG A 274 -8.10 -10.68 6.21
N ASP A 275 -7.66 -9.49 6.59
CA ASP A 275 -8.31 -8.21 6.30
C ASP A 275 -7.30 -7.24 5.67
N HIS A 276 -6.60 -7.73 4.65
CA HIS A 276 -5.58 -6.96 3.98
C HIS A 276 -6.22 -5.81 3.18
N ALA A 277 -5.77 -4.58 3.42
CA ALA A 277 -6.36 -3.34 2.87
C ALA A 277 -7.86 -3.14 3.14
N GLY A 278 -8.43 -3.81 4.15
CA GLY A 278 -9.83 -3.70 4.53
C GLY A 278 -10.25 -2.29 4.96
N VAL A 279 -11.53 -1.97 4.74
CA VAL A 279 -12.14 -0.68 5.03
C VAL A 279 -13.42 -0.89 5.82
N LYS A 280 -13.40 -0.63 7.13
CA LYS A 280 -14.53 -0.91 8.02
C LYS A 280 -15.10 -2.33 7.75
N ASP A 281 -16.41 -2.44 7.55
CA ASP A 281 -17.13 -3.69 7.29
C ASP A 281 -17.59 -3.81 5.82
N PHE A 282 -17.00 -2.99 4.91
CA PHE A 282 -17.36 -2.99 3.49
C PHE A 282 -16.85 -4.22 2.72
N TYR A 283 -15.84 -4.90 3.23
CA TYR A 283 -15.27 -6.09 2.61
C TYR A 283 -15.33 -7.27 3.56
N GLY A 284 -15.65 -8.42 3.02
CA GLY A 284 -15.72 -9.68 3.77
C GLY A 284 -14.36 -10.16 4.28
N LYS A 285 -14.39 -10.94 5.36
CA LYS A 285 -13.18 -11.63 5.87
C LYS A 285 -12.58 -12.50 4.77
N TYR A 286 -11.26 -12.43 4.59
CA TYR A 286 -10.48 -13.17 3.59
C TYR A 286 -10.77 -12.80 2.12
N GLU A 287 -11.59 -11.81 1.84
CA GLU A 287 -11.93 -11.40 0.47
C GLU A 287 -10.68 -10.93 -0.28
N SER A 288 -9.79 -10.21 0.39
CA SER A 288 -8.49 -9.83 -0.17
C SER A 288 -7.56 -11.01 -0.47
N GLN A 289 -7.81 -12.20 0.08
CA GLN A 289 -7.09 -13.42 -0.32
C GLN A 289 -7.75 -14.12 -1.50
N LYS A 290 -9.08 -14.01 -1.64
CA LYS A 290 -9.84 -14.65 -2.71
C LYS A 290 -9.54 -14.04 -4.08
N ILE A 291 -9.25 -12.74 -4.17
CA ILE A 291 -8.95 -12.06 -5.44
C ILE A 291 -7.79 -12.72 -6.21
N PHE A 292 -6.81 -13.27 -5.50
CA PHE A 292 -5.66 -13.97 -6.09
C PHE A 292 -5.99 -15.35 -6.66
N ASN A 293 -7.19 -15.88 -6.44
CA ASN A 293 -7.66 -17.10 -7.10
C ASN A 293 -8.12 -16.80 -8.52
N ASN A 294 -8.68 -15.60 -8.76
CA ASN A 294 -9.29 -15.20 -10.02
C ASN A 294 -8.33 -14.43 -10.93
N LEU A 295 -7.39 -13.68 -10.34
CA LEU A 295 -6.40 -12.86 -11.06
C LEU A 295 -5.03 -13.54 -10.96
N LYS A 296 -4.61 -14.25 -12.03
CA LYS A 296 -3.44 -15.14 -12.00
C LYS A 296 -2.18 -14.57 -12.69
N SER A 297 -2.16 -13.31 -13.11
CA SER A 297 -1.04 -12.72 -13.85
C SER A 297 0.23 -12.45 -13.01
N LEU A 298 0.19 -12.68 -11.70
CA LEU A 298 1.33 -12.50 -10.81
C LEU A 298 2.26 -13.73 -10.84
N SER A 299 3.56 -13.50 -10.98
CA SER A 299 4.60 -14.51 -10.74
C SER A 299 4.99 -14.66 -9.27
N LEU A 300 4.50 -13.76 -8.43
CA LEU A 300 4.74 -13.68 -6.99
C LEU A 300 3.93 -14.76 -6.24
N ASN A 301 4.53 -15.44 -5.28
CA ASN A 301 3.82 -16.38 -4.43
C ASN A 301 3.04 -15.62 -3.34
N ILE A 302 1.77 -15.95 -3.14
CA ILE A 302 0.92 -15.33 -2.13
C ILE A 302 0.86 -16.22 -0.88
N PHE A 303 1.42 -15.75 0.23
CA PHE A 303 1.32 -16.39 1.53
C PHE A 303 0.05 -15.93 2.25
N LYS A 304 -1.02 -16.67 2.10
CA LYS A 304 -2.32 -16.43 2.76
C LYS A 304 -2.21 -16.83 4.23
N THR A 305 -2.47 -15.89 5.16
CA THR A 305 -2.42 -16.18 6.60
C THR A 305 -3.82 -16.22 7.20
N LYS A 306 -4.02 -17.12 8.16
CA LYS A 306 -5.23 -17.15 8.99
C LYS A 306 -5.21 -15.98 9.97
N GLU A 307 -6.37 -15.69 10.58
CA GLU A 307 -6.50 -14.69 11.64
C GLU A 307 -5.82 -15.17 12.92
N PRO A 308 -4.83 -14.41 13.45
CA PRO A 308 -4.31 -14.69 14.79
C PRO A 308 -5.34 -14.29 15.84
N LYS A 309 -5.60 -15.19 16.78
CA LYS A 309 -6.46 -14.93 17.93
C LYS A 309 -5.71 -15.10 19.23
N ILE A 310 -6.00 -14.26 20.21
CA ILE A 310 -5.47 -14.34 21.58
C ILE A 310 -6.45 -15.05 22.49
N CYS A 311 -5.95 -15.92 23.33
CA CYS A 311 -6.71 -16.54 24.41
C CYS A 311 -6.94 -15.54 25.55
N THR A 312 -8.18 -15.36 26.00
CA THR A 312 -8.51 -14.44 27.10
C THR A 312 -7.96 -14.90 28.45
N ASN A 313 -7.69 -16.20 28.61
CA ASN A 313 -7.12 -16.77 29.83
C ASN A 313 -5.58 -16.70 29.83
N CYS A 314 -4.90 -17.53 29.02
CA CYS A 314 -3.45 -17.63 29.05
C CYS A 314 -2.70 -16.59 28.22
N LYS A 315 -3.38 -15.67 27.55
CA LYS A 315 -2.83 -14.59 26.69
C LYS A 315 -1.96 -15.05 25.53
N LYS A 316 -1.84 -16.36 25.30
CA LYS A 316 -1.09 -16.89 24.14
C LYS A 316 -1.88 -16.74 22.85
N ILE A 317 -1.15 -16.58 21.74
CA ILE A 317 -1.74 -16.35 20.41
C ILE A 317 -1.60 -17.59 19.56
N SER A 318 -2.66 -17.93 18.83
CA SER A 318 -2.68 -19.03 17.86
C SER A 318 -3.49 -18.64 16.62
N PHE A 319 -3.32 -19.36 15.52
CA PHE A 319 -4.29 -19.28 14.43
C PHE A 319 -5.60 -19.96 14.84
N ALA A 320 -6.72 -19.27 14.58
CA ALA A 320 -8.04 -19.83 14.88
C ALA A 320 -8.22 -21.20 14.22
N LYS A 321 -8.45 -22.22 15.02
CA LYS A 321 -9.01 -23.50 14.59
C LYS A 321 -10.55 -23.42 14.67
N ARG A 322 -11.26 -24.37 14.01
CA ARG A 322 -12.74 -24.44 14.04
C ARG A 322 -13.31 -24.58 15.46
N ILE A 323 -12.54 -25.13 16.41
CA ILE A 323 -12.93 -25.36 17.80
C ILE A 323 -12.53 -24.13 18.63
N ASN A 324 -13.47 -23.54 19.37
CA ASN A 324 -13.24 -22.38 20.27
C ASN A 324 -12.48 -22.78 21.56
N ARG A 325 -11.45 -23.61 21.43
CA ARG A 325 -10.57 -24.01 22.56
C ARG A 325 -9.17 -23.46 22.33
N CYS A 326 -8.55 -23.01 23.39
CA CYS A 326 -7.14 -22.65 23.37
C CYS A 326 -6.27 -23.91 23.27
N ILE A 327 -5.34 -23.92 22.30
CA ILE A 327 -4.41 -25.06 22.14
C ILE A 327 -3.31 -25.11 23.20
N TYR A 328 -3.19 -24.10 24.04
CA TYR A 328 -2.12 -24.00 25.05
C TYR A 328 -2.60 -24.26 26.49
N CYS A 329 -3.82 -23.90 26.81
CA CYS A 329 -4.35 -24.09 28.17
C CYS A 329 -5.62 -24.97 28.20
N SER A 330 -6.01 -25.54 27.06
CA SER A 330 -7.15 -26.46 26.89
C SER A 330 -8.49 -25.95 27.44
N SER A 331 -8.53 -24.74 28.00
CA SER A 331 -9.73 -24.16 28.60
C SER A 331 -10.76 -23.81 27.51
N LYS A 332 -12.06 -23.96 27.80
CA LYS A 332 -13.18 -23.49 26.98
C LYS A 332 -13.26 -21.95 27.00
N THR A 333 -12.14 -21.26 26.79
CA THR A 333 -12.05 -19.80 26.86
C THR A 333 -12.25 -19.16 25.51
N LYS A 334 -12.77 -17.94 25.53
CA LYS A 334 -13.01 -17.15 24.32
C LYS A 334 -11.68 -16.78 23.64
N LEU A 335 -11.53 -17.19 22.37
CA LEU A 335 -10.47 -16.74 21.51
C LEU A 335 -10.91 -15.46 20.79
N VAL A 336 -10.25 -14.33 21.05
CA VAL A 336 -10.59 -13.03 20.48
C VAL A 336 -9.59 -12.60 19.42
N GLY A 337 -10.05 -11.95 18.36
CA GLY A 337 -9.19 -11.37 17.34
C GLY A 337 -8.40 -10.18 17.89
N ILE A 338 -7.19 -9.96 17.38
CA ILE A 338 -6.38 -8.79 17.72
C ILE A 338 -6.70 -7.69 16.70
N ASP A 339 -7.65 -6.81 17.08
CA ASP A 339 -8.09 -5.72 16.24
C ASP A 339 -7.20 -4.48 16.40
N GLY A 340 -6.57 -4.05 15.30
CA GLY A 340 -5.74 -2.83 15.28
C GLY A 340 -6.52 -1.54 15.59
N LYS A 341 -7.86 -1.49 15.37
CA LYS A 341 -8.71 -0.35 15.76
C LYS A 341 -8.87 -0.31 17.28
N PHE A 342 -9.12 -1.46 17.90
CA PHE A 342 -9.20 -1.59 19.37
C PHE A 342 -7.87 -1.21 20.02
N VAL A 343 -6.76 -1.79 19.55
CA VAL A 343 -5.41 -1.47 20.06
C VAL A 343 -5.15 0.04 19.98
N ARG A 344 -5.45 0.69 18.85
CA ARG A 344 -5.28 2.14 18.69
C ARG A 344 -6.13 2.94 19.66
N LYS A 345 -7.43 2.60 19.81
CA LYS A 345 -8.33 3.26 20.74
C LYS A 345 -7.77 3.21 22.16
N LYS A 346 -7.29 2.04 22.60
CA LYS A 346 -6.74 1.84 23.95
C LYS A 346 -5.41 2.58 24.17
N ILE A 347 -4.56 2.64 23.17
CA ILE A 347 -3.33 3.47 23.21
C ILE A 347 -3.70 4.95 23.38
N ILE A 348 -4.67 5.46 22.62
CA ILE A 348 -5.11 6.88 22.69
C ILE A 348 -5.72 7.18 24.07
N GLN A 349 -6.53 6.27 24.61
CA GLN A 349 -7.15 6.37 25.93
C GLN A 349 -6.15 6.14 27.08
N ARG A 350 -4.90 5.75 26.82
CA ARG A 350 -3.88 5.34 27.80
C ARG A 350 -4.30 4.15 28.66
N ASP A 351 -5.24 3.35 28.21
CA ASP A 351 -5.78 2.16 28.89
C ASP A 351 -4.91 0.94 28.51
N PHE A 352 -3.68 0.93 29.01
CA PHE A 352 -2.68 -0.09 28.68
C PHE A 352 -2.94 -1.45 29.32
N LEU A 353 -3.72 -1.50 30.41
CA LEU A 353 -4.10 -2.76 31.05
C LEU A 353 -4.91 -3.65 30.10
N LYS A 354 -5.81 -3.05 29.31
CA LYS A 354 -6.60 -3.77 28.30
C LYS A 354 -5.81 -4.20 27.06
N LEU A 355 -4.53 -3.87 26.97
CA LEU A 355 -3.64 -4.27 25.89
C LEU A 355 -2.72 -5.44 26.25
N ASP A 356 -2.89 -6.01 27.45
CA ASP A 356 -2.12 -7.18 27.85
C ASP A 356 -2.27 -8.34 26.85
N GLY A 357 -1.13 -8.89 26.42
CA GLY A 357 -1.04 -9.89 25.36
C GLY A 357 -1.36 -9.38 23.94
N MET A 358 -2.07 -8.24 23.77
CA MET A 358 -2.38 -7.65 22.45
C MET A 358 -1.27 -6.73 21.94
N LEU A 359 -0.47 -6.17 22.85
CA LEU A 359 0.67 -5.32 22.54
C LEU A 359 1.88 -5.77 23.35
N ASN A 360 3.04 -5.84 22.71
CA ASN A 360 4.26 -6.26 23.38
C ASN A 360 4.63 -5.27 24.51
N PRO A 361 5.11 -5.73 25.70
CA PRO A 361 5.48 -4.88 26.82
C PRO A 361 6.45 -3.74 26.47
N TYR A 362 7.41 -3.98 25.58
CA TYR A 362 8.31 -2.91 25.10
C TYR A 362 7.59 -1.80 24.36
N LEU A 363 6.51 -2.10 23.63
CA LEU A 363 5.69 -1.09 22.98
C LEU A 363 4.75 -0.40 23.97
N ILE A 364 4.25 -1.10 24.97
CA ILE A 364 3.50 -0.47 26.07
C ILE A 364 4.38 0.58 26.76
N SER A 365 5.61 0.22 27.13
CA SER A 365 6.58 1.14 27.72
C SER A 365 6.89 2.33 26.79
N TYR A 366 7.09 2.07 25.50
CA TYR A 366 7.30 3.12 24.50
C TYR A 366 6.11 4.12 24.45
N PHE A 367 4.88 3.61 24.40
CA PHE A 367 3.69 4.48 24.36
C PHE A 367 3.42 5.20 25.68
N LYS A 368 3.72 4.60 26.84
CA LYS A 368 3.64 5.27 28.15
C LYS A 368 4.52 6.52 28.22
N LYS A 369 5.72 6.47 27.64
CA LYS A 369 6.69 7.60 27.60
C LYS A 369 6.29 8.72 26.62
N LYS A 370 5.41 8.48 25.65
CA LYS A 370 4.95 9.49 24.68
C LYS A 370 3.91 10.43 25.29
N LYS A 371 4.28 11.67 25.62
CA LYS A 371 3.41 12.62 26.32
C LYS A 371 2.26 13.19 25.48
N LYS A 372 2.37 13.28 24.15
CA LYS A 372 1.34 13.87 23.25
C LYS A 372 0.84 12.86 22.20
N PHE A 373 -0.42 12.46 22.32
CA PHE A 373 -1.06 11.46 21.43
C PHE A 373 -1.54 12.03 20.10
N ASN A 374 -1.88 13.33 20.00
CA ASN A 374 -2.17 13.97 18.71
C ASN A 374 -1.00 13.87 17.71
N SER A 375 0.20 13.52 18.19
CA SER A 375 1.36 13.22 17.36
C SER A 375 1.43 11.76 16.88
N VAL A 376 0.61 10.83 17.41
CA VAL A 376 0.71 9.38 17.18
C VAL A 376 -0.26 8.91 16.09
N ALA A 377 -1.50 9.39 16.11
CA ALA A 377 -2.55 8.99 15.18
C ALA A 377 -3.41 10.19 14.76
N LYS A 378 -3.97 10.14 13.55
CA LYS A 378 -5.14 10.94 13.21
C LYS A 378 -6.39 10.20 13.74
N ILE A 379 -7.19 10.90 14.53
CA ILE A 379 -8.49 10.41 14.99
C ILE A 379 -9.47 10.39 13.82
#